data_e80096f6b8a87d0160714dbd332bd3ca
#
_entry.id   e80096f6b8a87d0160714dbd332bd3ca
#
_cell.length_a   1.000
_cell.length_b   1.000
_cell.length_c   1.000
_cell.angle_alpha   90.00
_cell.angle_beta   90.00
_cell.angle_gamma   90.00
#
_symmetry.space_group_name_H-M   'P 1'
#
loop_
_entity.id
_entity.type
_entity.pdbx_description
1 polymer ?
#
loop_
_entity_poly.entity_id
_entity_poly.type
_entity_poly.pdbx_seq_one_letter_code
_entity_poly.pdbx_strand_id
1 'polypeptide(L)'
;PTGETLYIIRFTTFEDQPTSRLERKYARKRERRKETRSCFHYLKDIYPLDEKVKMRCIQVDSPSHCYLAGRSFVPTHNSELAAAVALYMLAGDGEEGAEIYGCANDRQQASIVFDVAKDMVLQCPALLKRIKIVESQKRLVYLPTRSIYQALSSEVASKYGYNVHACIFDELLGQPNRKLFDVMTKGSGAARKQPLNFVITTAGSDKNSICYEVHSKAVDILEGRKHDPTFYPVVYSTPPEADWTDPRVWKAVNPSLGKTVDMEYYRAACESAKQNPAEEMQFRQFHLCQWTNSTVRWMPMDKWDACAFPVDP
;
A
#
# COMPACT_ATOMS: atom_id res chain seq x y z
N PRO A 1 16.26 -32.45 -23.89
CA PRO A 1 15.01 -31.79 -23.61
C PRO A 1 14.91 -31.61 -22.12
N THR A 2 15.29 -30.45 -21.63
CA THR A 2 15.10 -30.02 -20.25
C THR A 2 13.62 -29.70 -20.11
N GLY A 3 12.92 -30.43 -19.21
CA GLY A 3 11.48 -30.27 -18.96
C GLY A 3 11.10 -28.95 -18.31
N GLU A 4 11.60 -27.85 -18.84
CA GLU A 4 11.21 -26.51 -18.41
C GLU A 4 9.91 -26.12 -19.08
N THR A 5 8.88 -25.88 -18.29
CA THR A 5 7.58 -25.37 -18.77
C THR A 5 7.75 -23.93 -19.24
N LEU A 6 7.70 -23.74 -20.56
CA LEU A 6 7.73 -22.41 -21.18
C LEU A 6 6.35 -21.74 -21.09
N TYR A 7 6.28 -20.64 -20.36
CA TYR A 7 5.06 -19.81 -20.33
C TYR A 7 5.10 -18.75 -21.41
N ILE A 8 4.07 -18.69 -22.25
CA ILE A 8 3.89 -17.64 -23.25
C ILE A 8 2.97 -16.57 -22.67
N ILE A 9 3.52 -15.40 -22.39
CA ILE A 9 2.75 -14.24 -21.95
C ILE A 9 2.42 -13.42 -23.20
N ARG A 10 1.11 -13.26 -23.49
CA ARG A 10 0.63 -12.37 -24.55
C ARG A 10 0.04 -11.12 -23.92
N PHE A 11 0.57 -9.96 -24.28
CA PHE A 11 0.03 -8.67 -23.89
C PHE A 11 0.04 -7.72 -25.09
N THR A 12 -0.80 -6.70 -25.00
CA THR A 12 -0.93 -5.68 -26.04
C THR A 12 -0.40 -4.36 -25.49
N THR A 13 0.44 -3.68 -26.25
CA THR A 13 0.98 -2.36 -25.92
C THR A 13 0.73 -1.39 -27.06
N PHE A 14 0.88 -0.09 -26.80
CA PHE A 14 0.91 0.93 -27.85
C PHE A 14 2.19 0.79 -28.70
N GLU A 15 2.13 1.21 -29.95
CA GLU A 15 3.27 1.07 -30.88
C GLU A 15 4.50 1.84 -30.45
N ASP A 16 4.32 2.98 -29.82
CA ASP A 16 5.34 3.89 -29.30
C ASP A 16 5.98 3.44 -27.97
N GLN A 17 5.40 2.41 -27.34
CA GLN A 17 5.92 1.92 -26.04
C GLN A 17 6.81 0.69 -26.22
N PRO A 18 8.06 0.71 -25.71
CA PRO A 18 8.92 -0.44 -25.74
C PRO A 18 8.38 -1.56 -24.84
N THR A 19 8.10 -2.70 -25.42
CA THR A 19 7.59 -3.89 -24.70
C THR A 19 8.66 -4.62 -23.91
N SER A 20 9.92 -4.30 -24.14
CA SER A 20 11.06 -4.90 -23.44
C SER A 20 12.29 -4.00 -23.59
N ARG A 21 13.07 -3.89 -22.52
CA ARG A 21 14.39 -3.23 -22.55
C ARG A 21 15.47 -4.06 -23.28
N LEU A 22 15.19 -5.32 -23.56
CA LEU A 22 16.13 -6.17 -24.31
C LEU A 22 15.83 -6.05 -25.80
N GLU A 23 16.75 -5.48 -26.58
CA GLU A 23 16.64 -5.29 -28.05
C GLU A 23 16.23 -6.56 -28.78
N ARG A 24 16.80 -7.71 -28.45
CA ARG A 24 16.44 -9.01 -29.03
C ARG A 24 14.97 -9.40 -28.81
N LYS A 25 14.34 -8.92 -27.71
CA LYS A 25 12.92 -9.18 -27.43
C LYS A 25 12.04 -8.15 -28.13
N TYR A 26 12.51 -6.91 -28.22
CA TYR A 26 11.82 -5.86 -28.95
C TYR A 26 11.75 -6.17 -30.45
N ALA A 27 12.85 -6.61 -31.05
CA ALA A 27 12.92 -7.02 -32.46
C ALA A 27 11.96 -8.18 -32.83
N ARG A 28 11.48 -8.95 -31.85
CA ARG A 28 10.47 -10.00 -32.03
C ARG A 28 9.03 -9.51 -31.87
N LYS A 29 8.81 -8.22 -31.63
CA LYS A 29 7.48 -7.62 -31.58
C LYS A 29 6.82 -7.77 -32.96
N ARG A 30 5.66 -8.43 -32.99
CA ARG A 30 4.90 -8.53 -34.24
C ARG A 30 4.16 -7.23 -34.49
N GLU A 31 4.14 -6.78 -35.73
CA GLU A 31 3.33 -5.64 -36.14
C GLU A 31 1.84 -5.89 -35.86
N ARG A 32 1.15 -4.85 -35.41
CA ARG A 32 -0.27 -4.89 -35.11
C ARG A 32 -1.07 -5.03 -36.39
N ARG A 33 -1.91 -6.06 -36.46
CA ARG A 33 -2.89 -6.23 -37.53
C ARG A 33 -4.22 -5.50 -37.32
N LYS A 34 -4.52 -5.03 -36.09
CA LYS A 34 -5.75 -4.29 -35.74
C LYS A 34 -5.51 -3.43 -34.50
N GLU A 35 -6.14 -2.26 -34.45
CA GLU A 35 -6.20 -1.42 -33.26
C GLU A 35 -6.86 -2.19 -32.10
N THR A 36 -6.22 -2.21 -30.96
CA THR A 36 -6.82 -2.76 -29.74
C THR A 36 -7.71 -1.71 -29.10
N ARG A 37 -8.96 -2.06 -28.88
CA ARG A 37 -9.97 -1.19 -28.28
C ARG A 37 -9.79 -0.98 -26.76
N SER A 38 -8.88 -1.69 -26.12
CA SER A 38 -8.68 -1.58 -24.68
C SER A 38 -7.28 -2.04 -24.27
N CYS A 39 -6.63 -1.27 -23.40
CA CYS A 39 -5.36 -1.60 -22.76
C CYS A 39 -5.56 -2.12 -21.32
N PHE A 40 -6.77 -2.46 -20.93
CA PHE A 40 -7.11 -2.87 -19.57
C PHE A 40 -6.88 -4.36 -19.34
N HIS A 41 -6.43 -4.70 -18.14
CA HIS A 41 -6.40 -6.05 -17.61
C HIS A 41 -7.70 -6.32 -16.85
N TYR A 42 -8.28 -7.50 -17.02
CA TYR A 42 -9.52 -7.88 -16.35
C TYR A 42 -9.20 -8.89 -15.26
N LEU A 43 -9.71 -8.65 -14.05
CA LEU A 43 -9.80 -9.69 -13.03
C LEU A 43 -10.81 -10.72 -13.52
N LYS A 44 -10.33 -11.91 -13.85
CA LYS A 44 -11.13 -12.95 -14.44
C LYS A 44 -11.85 -13.79 -13.38
N ASP A 45 -11.17 -13.98 -12.25
CA ASP A 45 -11.70 -14.77 -11.15
C ASP A 45 -10.96 -14.42 -9.85
N ILE A 46 -11.66 -14.51 -8.71
CA ILE A 46 -11.11 -14.36 -7.35
C ILE A 46 -11.57 -15.58 -6.57
N TYR A 47 -10.64 -16.40 -6.13
CA TYR A 47 -10.92 -17.58 -5.33
C TYR A 47 -9.99 -17.66 -4.14
N PRO A 48 -10.44 -18.19 -2.99
CA PRO A 48 -9.60 -18.44 -1.85
C PRO A 48 -8.54 -19.49 -2.20
N LEU A 49 -7.35 -19.30 -1.67
CA LEU A 49 -6.29 -20.31 -1.74
C LEU A 49 -6.38 -21.22 -0.52
N ASP A 50 -6.31 -22.52 -0.75
CA ASP A 50 -6.29 -23.52 0.33
C ASP A 50 -5.00 -23.47 1.15
N GLU A 51 -3.95 -22.83 0.63
CA GLU A 51 -2.66 -22.67 1.27
C GLU A 51 -2.43 -21.22 1.72
N LYS A 52 -1.83 -21.06 2.92
CA LYS A 52 -1.36 -19.76 3.41
C LYS A 52 -0.17 -19.30 2.58
N VAL A 53 -0.37 -18.31 1.72
CA VAL A 53 0.68 -17.71 0.91
C VAL A 53 1.25 -16.51 1.63
N LYS A 54 2.59 -16.42 1.72
CA LYS A 54 3.25 -15.21 2.23
C LYS A 54 2.95 -14.05 1.28
N MET A 55 2.17 -13.09 1.74
CA MET A 55 1.87 -11.87 1.02
C MET A 55 2.81 -10.74 1.44
N ARG A 56 3.11 -9.83 0.50
CA ARG A 56 4.00 -8.69 0.72
C ARG A 56 3.34 -7.43 0.19
N CYS A 57 3.29 -6.38 1.00
CA CYS A 57 2.95 -5.05 0.54
C CYS A 57 4.22 -4.35 0.05
N ILE A 58 4.13 -3.61 -1.06
CA ILE A 58 5.26 -2.95 -1.70
C ILE A 58 4.87 -1.50 -1.91
N GLN A 59 5.71 -0.57 -1.46
CA GLN A 59 5.61 0.84 -1.85
C GLN A 59 6.52 1.08 -3.05
N VAL A 60 6.04 1.81 -4.04
CA VAL A 60 6.77 2.11 -5.28
C VAL A 60 6.90 3.60 -5.43
N ASP A 61 8.12 4.04 -5.64
CA ASP A 61 8.45 5.42 -5.87
C ASP A 61 8.64 5.68 -7.38
N SER A 62 7.57 5.46 -8.12
CA SER A 62 7.46 5.87 -9.52
C SER A 62 6.46 7.02 -9.61
N PRO A 63 6.55 7.92 -10.61
CA PRO A 63 5.55 8.97 -10.79
C PRO A 63 4.11 8.44 -10.90
N SER A 64 3.95 7.19 -11.33
CA SER A 64 2.66 6.48 -11.37
C SER A 64 2.35 5.72 -10.09
N HIS A 65 3.31 5.62 -9.16
CA HIS A 65 3.22 4.82 -7.95
C HIS A 65 2.81 3.35 -8.17
N CYS A 66 2.93 2.83 -9.37
CA CYS A 66 2.54 1.48 -9.76
C CYS A 66 3.73 0.52 -9.73
N TYR A 67 3.50 -0.71 -9.29
CA TYR A 67 4.43 -1.82 -9.43
C TYR A 67 3.78 -2.98 -10.19
N LEU A 68 4.59 -3.89 -10.71
CA LEU A 68 4.09 -5.04 -11.46
C LEU A 68 3.88 -6.21 -10.51
N ALA A 69 2.64 -6.65 -10.36
CA ALA A 69 2.26 -7.73 -9.46
C ALA A 69 1.84 -9.00 -10.22
N GLY A 70 2.06 -10.14 -9.57
CA GLY A 70 1.65 -11.44 -10.04
C GLY A 70 2.42 -11.94 -11.26
N ARG A 71 2.00 -13.10 -11.77
CA ARG A 71 2.63 -13.73 -12.95
C ARG A 71 2.34 -12.99 -14.26
N SER A 72 1.31 -12.17 -14.29
CA SER A 72 0.89 -11.37 -15.45
C SER A 72 1.54 -10.00 -15.51
N PHE A 73 2.39 -9.63 -14.54
CA PHE A 73 3.03 -8.32 -14.46
C PHE A 73 2.03 -7.16 -14.53
N VAL A 74 0.91 -7.29 -13.82
CA VAL A 74 -0.09 -6.23 -13.74
C VAL A 74 0.49 -5.07 -12.94
N PRO A 75 0.49 -3.84 -13.46
CA PRO A 75 0.85 -2.66 -12.68
C PRO A 75 -0.10 -2.55 -11.49
N THR A 76 0.46 -2.50 -10.28
CA THR A 76 -0.33 -2.51 -9.05
C THR A 76 0.18 -1.42 -8.12
N HIS A 77 -0.76 -0.76 -7.47
CA HIS A 77 -0.56 0.25 -6.45
C HIS A 77 -1.06 -0.31 -5.12
N ASN A 78 -0.55 0.15 -3.98
CA ASN A 78 -1.09 -0.28 -2.68
C ASN A 78 -2.58 0.07 -2.53
N SER A 79 -3.02 1.23 -3.07
CA SER A 79 -4.44 1.61 -3.13
C SER A 79 -5.25 0.67 -4.04
N GLU A 80 -4.67 0.08 -5.10
CA GLU A 80 -5.33 -0.94 -5.91
C GLU A 80 -5.55 -2.23 -5.12
N LEU A 81 -4.57 -2.66 -4.33
CA LEU A 81 -4.74 -3.79 -3.41
C LEU A 81 -5.84 -3.50 -2.38
N ALA A 82 -5.84 -2.31 -1.79
CA ALA A 82 -6.88 -1.87 -0.86
C ALA A 82 -8.28 -1.87 -1.50
N ALA A 83 -8.39 -1.39 -2.74
CA ALA A 83 -9.63 -1.41 -3.51
C ALA A 83 -10.10 -2.83 -3.84
N ALA A 84 -9.19 -3.73 -4.19
CA ALA A 84 -9.50 -5.14 -4.44
C ALA A 84 -10.00 -5.84 -3.17
N VAL A 85 -9.37 -5.58 -2.02
CA VAL A 85 -9.82 -6.08 -0.71
C VAL A 85 -11.21 -5.53 -0.38
N ALA A 86 -11.45 -4.22 -0.61
CA ALA A 86 -12.77 -3.62 -0.41
C ALA A 86 -13.85 -4.30 -1.24
N LEU A 87 -13.58 -4.55 -2.53
CA LEU A 87 -14.53 -5.22 -3.43
C LEU A 87 -14.74 -6.69 -3.06
N TYR A 88 -13.71 -7.39 -2.59
CA TYR A 88 -13.86 -8.74 -2.08
C TYR A 88 -14.78 -8.78 -0.85
N MET A 89 -14.54 -7.92 0.14
CA MET A 89 -15.39 -7.82 1.34
C MET A 89 -16.81 -7.35 1.01
N LEU A 90 -16.99 -6.57 -0.08
CA LEU A 90 -18.29 -6.08 -0.53
C LEU A 90 -19.14 -7.17 -1.21
N ALA A 91 -18.50 -8.01 -2.04
CA ALA A 91 -19.23 -8.87 -2.98
C ALA A 91 -18.79 -10.33 -2.98
N GLY A 92 -17.66 -10.66 -2.37
CA GLY A 92 -17.00 -11.96 -2.48
C GLY A 92 -17.02 -12.83 -1.23
N ASP A 93 -17.07 -12.25 -0.02
CA ASP A 93 -16.99 -13.03 1.23
C ASP A 93 -18.34 -13.56 1.73
N GLY A 94 -19.45 -13.13 1.14
CA GLY A 94 -20.79 -13.66 1.40
C GLY A 94 -21.48 -13.10 2.65
N GLU A 95 -20.95 -12.06 3.28
CA GLU A 95 -21.60 -11.41 4.43
C GLU A 95 -22.79 -10.56 3.98
N GLU A 96 -23.98 -10.79 4.56
CA GLU A 96 -25.18 -10.00 4.24
C GLU A 96 -25.19 -8.67 4.94
N GLY A 97 -25.58 -7.60 4.22
CA GLY A 97 -25.64 -6.26 4.77
C GLY A 97 -24.28 -5.76 5.26
N ALA A 98 -23.18 -6.19 4.64
CA ALA A 98 -21.85 -5.81 5.04
C ALA A 98 -21.62 -4.30 4.86
N GLU A 99 -21.04 -3.67 5.86
CA GLU A 99 -20.62 -2.26 5.81
C GLU A 99 -19.10 -2.21 5.76
N ILE A 100 -18.57 -1.82 4.61
CA ILE A 100 -17.15 -1.66 4.35
C ILE A 100 -16.82 -0.18 4.26
N TYR A 101 -15.77 0.25 4.96
CA TYR A 101 -15.38 1.65 5.01
C TYR A 101 -13.92 1.84 4.62
N GLY A 102 -13.68 2.69 3.60
CA GLY A 102 -12.38 3.24 3.28
C GLY A 102 -12.12 4.46 4.16
N CYS A 103 -11.15 4.38 5.05
CA CYS A 103 -10.87 5.39 6.07
C CYS A 103 -9.58 6.14 5.74
N ALA A 104 -9.64 7.47 5.65
CA ALA A 104 -8.48 8.32 5.48
C ALA A 104 -8.60 9.60 6.31
N ASN A 105 -7.54 10.39 6.35
CA ASN A 105 -7.51 11.65 7.08
C ASN A 105 -8.55 12.64 6.57
N ASP A 106 -8.61 12.81 5.26
CA ASP A 106 -9.53 13.72 4.60
C ASP A 106 -10.34 13.01 3.51
N ARG A 107 -11.35 13.73 2.98
CA ARG A 107 -12.25 13.18 1.97
C ARG A 107 -11.57 12.92 0.63
N GLN A 108 -10.57 13.70 0.28
CA GLN A 108 -9.84 13.54 -0.98
C GLN A 108 -9.00 12.25 -0.95
N GLN A 109 -8.26 12.03 0.13
CA GLN A 109 -7.51 10.80 0.37
C GLN A 109 -8.43 9.56 0.40
N ALA A 110 -9.54 9.62 1.13
CA ALA A 110 -10.53 8.53 1.17
C ALA A 110 -11.11 8.22 -0.21
N SER A 111 -11.15 9.21 -1.11
CA SER A 111 -11.66 9.04 -2.48
C SER A 111 -10.71 8.25 -3.37
N ILE A 112 -9.40 8.21 -3.11
CA ILE A 112 -8.42 7.52 -3.96
C ILE A 112 -8.77 6.03 -4.08
N VAL A 113 -8.89 5.34 -2.96
CA VAL A 113 -9.24 3.91 -2.96
C VAL A 113 -10.63 3.67 -3.53
N PHE A 114 -11.58 4.59 -3.26
CA PHE A 114 -12.93 4.51 -3.82
C PHE A 114 -12.92 4.64 -5.34
N ASP A 115 -12.19 5.61 -5.91
CA ASP A 115 -12.17 5.84 -7.35
C ASP A 115 -11.51 4.64 -8.06
N VAL A 116 -10.47 4.05 -7.50
CA VAL A 116 -9.86 2.80 -8.00
C VAL A 116 -10.88 1.65 -7.95
N ALA A 117 -11.58 1.46 -6.83
CA ALA A 117 -12.62 0.42 -6.71
C ALA A 117 -13.77 0.63 -7.70
N LYS A 118 -14.20 1.88 -7.90
CA LYS A 118 -15.20 2.24 -8.91
C LYS A 118 -14.74 1.87 -10.32
N ASP A 119 -13.50 2.20 -10.66
CA ASP A 119 -12.96 1.89 -11.99
C ASP A 119 -12.86 0.36 -12.21
N MET A 120 -12.48 -0.41 -11.19
CA MET A 120 -12.53 -1.87 -11.26
C MET A 120 -13.95 -2.40 -11.51
N VAL A 121 -14.97 -1.79 -10.88
CA VAL A 121 -16.39 -2.15 -11.10
C VAL A 121 -16.81 -1.80 -12.53
N LEU A 122 -16.46 -0.59 -13.02
CA LEU A 122 -16.82 -0.16 -14.38
C LEU A 122 -16.19 -1.05 -15.46
N GLN A 123 -15.00 -1.56 -15.21
CA GLN A 123 -14.28 -2.42 -16.14
C GLN A 123 -14.71 -3.89 -16.10
N CYS A 124 -15.47 -4.30 -15.07
CA CYS A 124 -15.96 -5.67 -14.92
C CYS A 124 -17.48 -5.76 -15.13
N PRO A 125 -17.96 -6.24 -16.29
CA PRO A 125 -19.41 -6.32 -16.59
C PRO A 125 -20.21 -7.14 -15.57
N ALA A 126 -19.60 -8.14 -14.94
CA ALA A 126 -20.24 -8.95 -13.92
C ALA A 126 -20.47 -8.18 -12.61
N LEU A 127 -19.53 -7.32 -12.21
CA LEU A 127 -19.67 -6.44 -11.06
C LEU A 127 -20.63 -5.27 -11.37
N LEU A 128 -20.49 -4.66 -12.56
CA LEU A 128 -21.31 -3.52 -12.98
C LEU A 128 -22.81 -3.84 -12.98
N LYS A 129 -23.19 -5.08 -13.30
CA LYS A 129 -24.59 -5.54 -13.26
C LYS A 129 -25.16 -5.66 -11.84
N ARG A 130 -24.29 -5.78 -10.82
CA ARG A 130 -24.69 -6.09 -9.44
C ARG A 130 -24.39 -4.98 -8.46
N ILE A 131 -23.48 -4.06 -8.82
CA ILE A 131 -23.04 -2.95 -7.96
C ILE A 131 -23.57 -1.63 -8.51
N LYS A 132 -24.34 -0.94 -7.69
CA LYS A 132 -24.77 0.43 -7.96
C LYS A 132 -23.72 1.41 -7.45
N ILE A 133 -23.27 2.31 -8.32
CA ILE A 133 -22.32 3.36 -8.00
C ILE A 133 -23.08 4.63 -7.61
N VAL A 134 -22.80 5.21 -6.45
CA VAL A 134 -23.39 6.46 -5.96
C VAL A 134 -22.24 7.44 -5.74
N GLU A 135 -21.85 8.16 -6.80
CA GLU A 135 -20.65 9.01 -6.82
C GLU A 135 -20.73 10.19 -5.81
N SER A 136 -21.90 10.81 -5.67
CA SER A 136 -22.10 11.92 -4.74
C SER A 136 -21.80 11.57 -3.28
N GLN A 137 -21.97 10.30 -2.92
CA GLN A 137 -21.71 9.77 -1.58
C GLN A 137 -20.38 9.00 -1.49
N LYS A 138 -19.65 8.83 -2.61
CA LYS A 138 -18.49 7.95 -2.73
C LYS A 138 -18.81 6.55 -2.18
N ARG A 139 -19.91 5.97 -2.69
CA ARG A 139 -20.47 4.71 -2.22
C ARG A 139 -20.70 3.72 -3.36
N LEU A 140 -20.32 2.47 -3.13
CA LEU A 140 -20.71 1.32 -3.94
C LEU A 140 -21.74 0.51 -3.16
N VAL A 141 -22.80 0.06 -3.81
CA VAL A 141 -23.86 -0.75 -3.20
C VAL A 141 -23.98 -2.07 -3.95
N TYR A 142 -23.67 -3.17 -3.29
CA TYR A 142 -23.85 -4.51 -3.84
C TYR A 142 -25.29 -4.97 -3.59
N LEU A 143 -26.09 -5.00 -4.64
CA LEU A 143 -27.53 -5.20 -4.57
C LEU A 143 -27.96 -6.57 -4.01
N PRO A 144 -27.28 -7.70 -4.33
CA PRO A 144 -27.72 -9.02 -3.87
C PRO A 144 -27.76 -9.16 -2.34
N THR A 145 -26.76 -8.65 -1.64
CA THR A 145 -26.67 -8.72 -0.16
C THR A 145 -26.97 -7.41 0.54
N ARG A 146 -27.27 -6.33 -0.19
CA ARG A 146 -27.44 -4.96 0.30
C ARG A 146 -26.22 -4.43 1.05
N SER A 147 -25.04 -4.94 0.70
CA SER A 147 -23.77 -4.52 1.28
C SER A 147 -23.29 -3.20 0.68
N ILE A 148 -22.55 -2.42 1.44
CA ILE A 148 -22.04 -1.13 1.01
C ILE A 148 -20.52 -1.02 1.21
N TYR A 149 -19.85 -0.35 0.27
CA TYR A 149 -18.52 0.22 0.47
C TYR A 149 -18.62 1.73 0.37
N GLN A 150 -18.08 2.45 1.34
CA GLN A 150 -18.15 3.91 1.39
C GLN A 150 -16.83 4.51 1.90
N ALA A 151 -16.37 5.57 1.21
CA ALA A 151 -15.26 6.39 1.68
C ALA A 151 -15.68 7.29 2.84
N LEU A 152 -14.94 7.27 3.95
CA LEU A 152 -15.13 8.10 5.14
C LEU A 152 -13.88 8.91 5.44
N SER A 153 -14.07 10.17 5.84
CA SER A 153 -13.03 11.02 6.40
C SER A 153 -13.14 11.12 7.92
N SER A 154 -12.06 11.56 8.57
CA SER A 154 -11.97 11.74 10.02
C SER A 154 -13.07 12.69 10.59
N GLU A 155 -13.53 13.65 9.80
CA GLU A 155 -14.58 14.58 10.20
C GLU A 155 -15.96 13.90 10.37
N VAL A 156 -16.21 12.82 9.63
CA VAL A 156 -17.49 12.08 9.66
C VAL A 156 -17.53 11.04 10.78
N ALA A 157 -16.39 10.72 11.35
CA ALA A 157 -16.21 9.69 12.36
C ALA A 157 -16.87 9.97 13.72
N SER A 158 -17.41 11.16 13.93
CA SER A 158 -18.10 11.52 15.19
C SER A 158 -19.47 10.85 15.37
N LYS A 159 -19.96 10.13 14.36
CA LYS A 159 -21.25 9.44 14.39
C LYS A 159 -21.05 7.97 14.77
N TYR A 160 -21.29 7.64 16.02
CA TYR A 160 -21.38 6.25 16.51
C TYR A 160 -22.55 5.51 15.85
N GLY A 161 -22.44 4.21 15.67
CA GLY A 161 -23.53 3.36 15.18
C GLY A 161 -23.23 2.64 13.86
N TYR A 162 -21.97 2.57 13.47
CA TYR A 162 -21.54 1.76 12.31
C TYR A 162 -21.54 0.27 12.67
N ASN A 163 -22.10 -0.55 11.78
CA ASN A 163 -22.02 -2.01 11.87
C ASN A 163 -20.90 -2.51 10.93
N VAL A 164 -19.67 -2.17 11.29
CA VAL A 164 -18.49 -2.34 10.46
C VAL A 164 -18.20 -3.82 10.20
N HIS A 165 -18.19 -4.23 8.94
CA HIS A 165 -17.70 -5.53 8.51
C HIS A 165 -16.22 -5.46 8.09
N ALA A 166 -15.83 -4.40 7.37
CA ALA A 166 -14.42 -4.14 7.12
C ALA A 166 -14.11 -2.65 7.17
N CYS A 167 -12.93 -2.32 7.68
CA CYS A 167 -12.35 -1.00 7.51
C CYS A 167 -10.97 -1.08 6.86
N ILE A 168 -10.74 -0.17 5.93
CA ILE A 168 -9.53 -0.08 5.14
C ILE A 168 -8.91 1.28 5.42
N PHE A 169 -7.79 1.30 6.13
CA PHE A 169 -7.01 2.48 6.36
C PHE A 169 -5.88 2.55 5.32
N ASP A 170 -6.04 3.45 4.38
CA ASP A 170 -4.95 3.84 3.47
C ASP A 170 -4.23 5.03 4.09
N GLU A 171 -2.93 4.91 4.30
CA GLU A 171 -2.05 5.88 4.94
C GLU A 171 -2.48 6.23 6.39
N LEU A 172 -2.44 5.21 7.29
CA LEU A 172 -2.76 5.41 8.72
C LEU A 172 -1.90 6.52 9.37
N LEU A 173 -0.69 6.76 8.85
CA LEU A 173 0.20 7.84 9.31
C LEU A 173 -0.47 9.22 9.25
N GLY A 174 -1.32 9.46 8.25
CA GLY A 174 -2.02 10.73 8.07
C GLY A 174 -3.14 10.99 9.08
N GLN A 175 -3.50 10.04 9.95
CA GLN A 175 -4.58 10.25 10.92
C GLN A 175 -4.18 11.24 12.01
N PRO A 176 -4.96 12.32 12.24
CA PRO A 176 -4.61 13.36 13.21
C PRO A 176 -4.72 12.88 14.66
N ASN A 177 -5.51 11.84 14.89
CA ASN A 177 -5.70 11.21 16.21
C ASN A 177 -6.30 9.80 16.05
N ARG A 178 -6.40 9.09 17.17
CA ARG A 178 -6.91 7.72 17.20
C ARG A 178 -8.43 7.54 17.07
N LYS A 179 -9.22 8.63 17.08
CA LYS A 179 -10.67 8.54 17.20
C LYS A 179 -11.33 7.73 16.08
N LEU A 180 -10.97 8.03 14.81
CA LEU A 180 -11.51 7.27 13.67
C LEU A 180 -11.11 5.81 13.76
N PHE A 181 -9.85 5.54 14.03
CA PHE A 181 -9.33 4.17 14.15
C PHE A 181 -10.07 3.39 15.24
N ASP A 182 -10.22 3.97 16.44
CA ASP A 182 -10.92 3.32 17.57
C ASP A 182 -12.39 3.06 17.24
N VAL A 183 -13.10 4.01 16.64
CA VAL A 183 -14.52 3.84 16.29
C VAL A 183 -14.69 2.71 15.28
N MET A 184 -13.88 2.68 14.24
CA MET A 184 -14.02 1.71 13.15
C MET A 184 -13.54 0.30 13.55
N THR A 185 -12.48 0.19 14.33
CA THR A 185 -11.93 -1.13 14.72
C THR A 185 -12.67 -1.74 15.90
N LYS A 186 -13.18 -0.94 16.86
CA LYS A 186 -13.94 -1.45 18.01
C LYS A 186 -15.41 -1.76 17.69
N GLY A 187 -15.96 -1.10 16.64
CA GLY A 187 -17.33 -1.35 16.18
C GLY A 187 -17.53 -2.65 15.39
N SER A 188 -16.45 -3.29 14.97
CA SER A 188 -16.50 -4.40 14.00
C SER A 188 -16.70 -5.79 14.62
N GLY A 189 -16.53 -5.97 15.94
CA GLY A 189 -16.34 -7.33 16.48
C GLY A 189 -17.59 -8.09 16.89
N ALA A 190 -18.67 -7.43 17.30
CA ALA A 190 -19.75 -8.12 18.02
C ALA A 190 -20.85 -8.72 17.13
N ALA A 191 -21.05 -8.19 15.92
CA ALA A 191 -22.17 -8.54 15.05
C ALA A 191 -21.78 -9.24 13.75
N ARG A 192 -20.49 -9.37 13.46
CA ARG A 192 -19.97 -9.89 12.19
C ARG A 192 -19.23 -11.21 12.39
N LYS A 193 -19.36 -12.12 11.44
CA LYS A 193 -18.72 -13.44 11.52
C LYS A 193 -17.21 -13.36 11.33
N GLN A 194 -16.76 -12.55 10.38
CA GLN A 194 -15.33 -12.45 10.01
C GLN A 194 -14.97 -11.02 9.63
N PRO A 195 -14.95 -10.07 10.59
CA PRO A 195 -14.61 -8.68 10.31
C PRO A 195 -13.14 -8.54 9.96
N LEU A 196 -12.82 -7.58 9.08
CA LEU A 196 -11.46 -7.29 8.63
C LEU A 196 -11.07 -5.83 8.90
N ASN A 197 -9.93 -5.65 9.55
CA ASN A 197 -9.25 -4.36 9.63
C ASN A 197 -7.99 -4.42 8.75
N PHE A 198 -7.98 -3.72 7.64
CA PHE A 198 -6.88 -3.70 6.69
C PHE A 198 -6.19 -2.35 6.74
N VAL A 199 -4.90 -2.34 7.09
CA VAL A 199 -4.13 -1.12 7.30
C VAL A 199 -2.92 -1.11 6.41
N ILE A 200 -2.74 -0.03 5.67
CA ILE A 200 -1.54 0.25 4.88
C ILE A 200 -0.99 1.60 5.32
N THR A 201 0.31 1.68 5.51
CA THR A 201 0.95 2.93 5.93
C THR A 201 2.45 2.90 5.69
N THR A 202 3.04 4.08 5.71
CA THR A 202 4.49 4.32 5.76
C THR A 202 4.94 4.63 7.18
N ALA A 203 6.27 4.73 7.39
CA ALA A 203 6.84 5.18 8.64
C ALA A 203 6.69 6.70 8.82
N GLY A 204 6.67 7.14 10.05
CA GLY A 204 6.55 8.54 10.43
C GLY A 204 7.63 9.02 11.40
N SER A 205 7.37 10.17 12.00
CA SER A 205 8.24 10.77 13.01
C SER A 205 7.57 10.91 14.39
N ASP A 206 6.24 10.86 14.45
CA ASP A 206 5.49 10.95 15.71
C ASP A 206 5.29 9.57 16.35
N LYS A 207 6.07 9.28 17.37
CA LYS A 207 5.99 8.03 18.14
C LYS A 207 4.80 7.96 19.12
N ASN A 208 4.02 9.03 19.25
CA ASN A 208 2.80 9.05 20.05
C ASN A 208 1.55 8.81 19.17
N SER A 209 1.72 8.67 17.85
CA SER A 209 0.61 8.44 16.92
C SER A 209 0.04 7.03 17.02
N ILE A 210 -1.23 6.88 16.63
CA ILE A 210 -1.87 5.58 16.50
C ILE A 210 -1.14 4.70 15.47
N CYS A 211 -0.55 5.29 14.46
CA CYS A 211 0.25 4.58 13.46
C CYS A 211 1.47 3.90 14.10
N TYR A 212 2.18 4.61 14.98
CA TYR A 212 3.32 4.03 15.70
C TYR A 212 2.90 2.94 16.70
N GLU A 213 1.76 3.11 17.37
CA GLU A 213 1.21 2.08 18.25
C GLU A 213 0.93 0.76 17.50
N VAL A 214 0.29 0.86 16.34
CA VAL A 214 0.02 -0.30 15.47
C VAL A 214 1.31 -0.90 14.93
N HIS A 215 2.26 -0.08 14.50
CA HIS A 215 3.59 -0.52 14.07
C HIS A 215 4.35 -1.25 15.18
N SER A 216 4.37 -0.69 16.40
CA SER A 216 5.03 -1.33 17.55
C SER A 216 4.41 -2.69 17.89
N LYS A 217 3.07 -2.80 17.85
CA LYS A 217 2.39 -4.09 18.00
C LYS A 217 2.82 -5.06 16.90
N ALA A 218 2.90 -4.61 15.65
CA ALA A 218 3.34 -5.43 14.53
C ALA A 218 4.75 -5.98 14.72
N VAL A 219 5.70 -5.13 15.12
CA VAL A 219 7.09 -5.52 15.41
C VAL A 219 7.16 -6.49 16.59
N ASP A 220 6.43 -6.22 17.69
CA ASP A 220 6.38 -7.09 18.86
C ASP A 220 5.92 -8.52 18.51
N ILE A 221 4.95 -8.64 17.59
CA ILE A 221 4.46 -9.94 17.13
C ILE A 221 5.49 -10.63 16.23
N LEU A 222 6.11 -9.88 15.30
CA LEU A 222 7.14 -10.44 14.40
C LEU A 222 8.37 -10.94 15.15
N GLU A 223 8.74 -10.27 16.24
CA GLU A 223 9.87 -10.64 17.09
C GLU A 223 9.49 -11.63 18.20
N GLY A 224 8.25 -12.07 18.26
CA GLY A 224 7.77 -13.06 19.25
C GLY A 224 7.57 -12.52 20.66
N ARG A 225 7.63 -11.19 20.87
CA ARG A 225 7.36 -10.58 22.17
C ARG A 225 5.88 -10.56 22.52
N LYS A 226 5.02 -10.57 21.51
CA LYS A 226 3.55 -10.68 21.67
C LYS A 226 3.00 -11.76 20.76
N HIS A 227 1.91 -12.37 21.19
CA HIS A 227 1.18 -13.36 20.40
C HIS A 227 -0.26 -12.87 20.19
N ASP A 228 -0.64 -12.68 18.93
CA ASP A 228 -2.01 -12.35 18.53
C ASP A 228 -2.32 -13.06 17.20
N PRO A 229 -3.04 -14.21 17.24
CA PRO A 229 -3.33 -14.98 16.03
C PRO A 229 -4.30 -14.27 15.07
N THR A 230 -4.97 -13.21 15.54
CA THR A 230 -5.89 -12.42 14.72
C THR A 230 -5.22 -11.23 14.03
N PHE A 231 -3.94 -10.96 14.33
CA PHE A 231 -3.18 -9.87 13.76
C PHE A 231 -2.08 -10.40 12.84
N TYR A 232 -2.16 -10.08 11.57
CA TYR A 232 -1.17 -10.48 10.55
C TYR A 232 -0.27 -9.30 10.16
N PRO A 233 0.93 -9.18 10.75
CA PRO A 233 1.83 -8.08 10.45
C PRO A 233 2.71 -8.38 9.25
N VAL A 234 2.89 -7.36 8.40
CA VAL A 234 3.91 -7.32 7.35
C VAL A 234 4.63 -5.99 7.46
N VAL A 235 5.91 -6.00 7.85
CA VAL A 235 6.70 -4.80 8.08
C VAL A 235 7.95 -4.84 7.22
N TYR A 236 8.15 -3.80 6.41
CA TYR A 236 9.37 -3.51 5.68
C TYR A 236 9.94 -2.21 6.25
N SER A 237 10.82 -2.32 7.21
CA SER A 237 11.43 -1.20 7.91
C SER A 237 12.89 -1.48 8.16
N THR A 238 13.69 -0.44 8.16
CA THR A 238 15.10 -0.51 8.47
C THR A 238 15.31 -0.24 9.95
N PRO A 239 16.10 -1.04 10.68
CA PRO A 239 16.51 -0.72 12.05
C PRO A 239 17.24 0.64 12.11
N PRO A 240 17.12 1.38 13.21
CA PRO A 240 17.73 2.71 13.34
C PRO A 240 19.26 2.70 13.18
N GLU A 241 19.92 1.62 13.60
CA GLU A 241 21.37 1.42 13.56
C GLU A 241 21.89 0.92 12.21
N ALA A 242 21.03 0.53 11.29
CA ALA A 242 21.46 0.07 9.98
C ALA A 242 22.10 1.20 9.17
N ASP A 243 23.11 0.84 8.40
CA ASP A 243 23.72 1.78 7.45
C ASP A 243 22.74 2.12 6.33
N TRP A 244 22.16 3.30 6.42
CA TRP A 244 21.18 3.81 5.48
C TRP A 244 21.75 4.08 4.08
N THR A 245 23.07 4.09 3.93
CA THR A 245 23.75 4.30 2.64
C THR A 245 24.05 2.98 1.92
N ASP A 246 23.86 1.83 2.57
CA ASP A 246 24.15 0.51 1.98
C ASP A 246 23.00 0.06 1.04
N PRO A 247 23.29 -0.17 -0.25
CA PRO A 247 22.31 -0.70 -1.20
C PRO A 247 21.69 -2.06 -0.82
N ARG A 248 22.36 -2.85 0.02
CA ARG A 248 21.81 -4.12 0.53
C ARG A 248 20.65 -3.85 1.50
N VAL A 249 20.78 -2.83 2.34
CA VAL A 249 19.73 -2.36 3.24
C VAL A 249 18.53 -1.87 2.42
N TRP A 250 18.76 -1.07 1.38
CA TRP A 250 17.68 -0.59 0.49
C TRP A 250 16.89 -1.74 -0.14
N LYS A 251 17.58 -2.79 -0.61
CA LYS A 251 16.94 -3.97 -1.20
C LYS A 251 16.17 -4.81 -0.19
N ALA A 252 16.62 -4.85 1.05
CA ALA A 252 15.95 -5.60 2.11
C ALA A 252 14.56 -5.04 2.41
N VAL A 253 14.43 -3.71 2.43
CA VAL A 253 13.15 -3.02 2.71
C VAL A 253 12.33 -2.74 1.45
N ASN A 254 12.97 -2.76 0.28
CA ASN A 254 12.32 -2.59 -1.03
C ASN A 254 12.62 -3.77 -1.96
N PRO A 255 11.89 -4.88 -1.85
CA PRO A 255 12.14 -6.08 -2.67
C PRO A 255 11.98 -5.86 -4.17
N SER A 256 11.33 -4.78 -4.60
CA SER A 256 11.18 -4.37 -6.00
C SER A 256 12.33 -3.54 -6.54
N LEU A 257 13.24 -3.07 -5.67
CA LEU A 257 14.37 -2.22 -6.05
C LEU A 257 15.32 -2.95 -7.02
N GLY A 258 15.59 -2.30 -8.14
CA GLY A 258 16.33 -2.87 -9.26
C GLY A 258 15.49 -3.71 -10.21
N LYS A 259 14.16 -3.82 -9.99
CA LYS A 259 13.21 -4.49 -10.87
C LYS A 259 12.19 -3.51 -11.47
N THR A 260 11.40 -2.88 -10.61
CA THR A 260 10.40 -1.87 -10.98
C THR A 260 10.83 -0.46 -10.59
N VAL A 261 11.57 -0.34 -9.49
CA VAL A 261 12.19 0.92 -9.04
C VAL A 261 13.66 0.92 -9.48
N ASP A 262 14.10 2.02 -10.05
CA ASP A 262 15.49 2.14 -10.53
C ASP A 262 16.46 2.32 -9.35
N MET A 263 17.55 1.57 -9.37
CA MET A 263 18.62 1.69 -8.40
C MET A 263 19.33 3.05 -8.46
N GLU A 264 19.44 3.63 -9.66
CA GLU A 264 20.08 4.94 -9.83
C GLU A 264 19.28 6.05 -9.16
N TYR A 265 17.95 5.94 -9.15
CA TYR A 265 17.10 6.87 -8.41
C TYR A 265 17.44 6.86 -6.91
N TYR A 266 17.57 5.67 -6.29
CA TYR A 266 17.95 5.56 -4.88
C TYR A 266 19.36 6.09 -4.60
N ARG A 267 20.31 5.85 -5.52
CA ARG A 267 21.67 6.38 -5.41
C ARG A 267 21.68 7.91 -5.42
N ALA A 268 20.99 8.50 -6.38
CA ALA A 268 20.89 9.97 -6.49
C ALA A 268 20.24 10.59 -5.24
N ALA A 269 19.14 10.00 -4.75
CA ALA A 269 18.46 10.43 -3.52
C ALA A 269 19.37 10.29 -2.28
N CYS A 270 20.12 9.20 -2.18
CA CYS A 270 21.07 8.98 -1.09
C CYS A 270 22.24 9.99 -1.14
N GLU A 271 22.80 10.28 -2.31
CA GLU A 271 23.88 11.26 -2.44
C GLU A 271 23.40 12.69 -2.09
N SER A 272 22.18 13.06 -2.44
CA SER A 272 21.56 14.31 -1.99
C SER A 272 21.38 14.32 -0.47
N ALA A 273 20.88 13.24 0.09
CA ALA A 273 20.64 13.09 1.52
C ALA A 273 21.92 13.19 2.37
N LYS A 274 23.07 12.73 1.86
CA LYS A 274 24.38 12.87 2.54
C LYS A 274 24.80 14.31 2.74
N GLN A 275 24.29 15.22 1.93
CA GLN A 275 24.67 16.64 1.95
C GLN A 275 23.74 17.48 2.84
N ASN A 276 22.54 16.98 3.15
CA ASN A 276 21.52 17.73 3.88
C ASN A 276 20.81 16.85 4.93
N PRO A 277 20.95 17.17 6.23
CA PRO A 277 20.31 16.39 7.29
C PRO A 277 18.77 16.26 7.18
N ALA A 278 18.11 17.28 6.60
CA ALA A 278 16.66 17.20 6.38
C ALA A 278 16.30 16.18 5.29
N GLU A 279 17.09 16.12 4.22
CA GLU A 279 16.93 15.12 3.16
C GLU A 279 17.32 13.72 3.62
N GLU A 280 18.33 13.59 4.51
CA GLU A 280 18.64 12.32 5.16
C GLU A 280 17.43 11.77 5.91
N MET A 281 16.78 12.61 6.73
CA MET A 281 15.57 12.19 7.46
C MET A 281 14.45 11.76 6.51
N GLN A 282 14.22 12.51 5.42
CA GLN A 282 13.24 12.16 4.40
C GLN A 282 13.59 10.84 3.71
N PHE A 283 14.86 10.65 3.33
CA PHE A 283 15.32 9.41 2.72
C PHE A 283 15.11 8.21 3.63
N ARG A 284 15.49 8.33 4.91
CA ARG A 284 15.27 7.28 5.92
C ARG A 284 13.78 6.97 6.10
N GLN A 285 12.94 8.00 6.17
CA GLN A 285 11.50 7.83 6.38
C GLN A 285 10.81 7.24 5.16
N PHE A 286 10.97 7.83 3.98
CA PHE A 286 10.19 7.49 2.80
C PHE A 286 10.79 6.38 1.94
N HIS A 287 12.13 6.26 1.90
CA HIS A 287 12.79 5.23 1.10
C HIS A 287 13.11 3.95 1.90
N LEU A 288 13.33 4.10 3.21
CA LEU A 288 13.70 2.98 4.09
C LEU A 288 12.63 2.62 5.11
N CYS A 289 11.49 3.29 5.10
CA CYS A 289 10.40 3.11 6.06
C CYS A 289 10.88 3.10 7.51
N GLN A 290 11.89 3.92 7.80
CA GLN A 290 12.49 4.04 9.13
C GLN A 290 11.75 5.10 9.93
N TRP A 291 11.36 4.74 11.16
CA TRP A 291 10.82 5.73 12.08
C TRP A 291 11.91 6.70 12.53
N THR A 292 11.69 7.97 12.24
CA THR A 292 12.63 9.05 12.60
C THR A 292 12.16 9.80 13.84
N ASN A 293 13.02 10.62 14.44
CA ASN A 293 12.61 11.54 15.47
C ASN A 293 12.17 12.87 14.82
N SER A 294 11.09 13.48 15.33
CA SER A 294 10.52 14.72 14.78
C SER A 294 11.42 15.95 14.89
N THR A 295 12.46 15.90 15.71
CA THR A 295 13.42 16.98 15.84
C THR A 295 14.47 16.89 14.74
N VAL A 296 14.38 17.78 13.78
CA VAL A 296 15.51 18.08 12.89
C VAL A 296 16.64 18.57 13.77
N ARG A 297 17.66 17.75 13.94
CA ARG A 297 18.89 18.23 14.62
C ARG A 297 19.50 19.30 13.71
N TRP A 298 19.46 20.54 14.14
CA TRP A 298 20.08 21.65 13.40
C TRP A 298 21.60 21.49 13.31
N MET A 299 22.19 20.65 14.19
CA MET A 299 23.60 20.32 14.19
C MET A 299 23.81 18.81 14.41
N PRO A 300 24.59 18.12 13.56
CA PRO A 300 25.05 16.75 13.80
C PRO A 300 25.88 16.67 15.08
N MET A 301 25.62 15.66 15.93
CA MET A 301 26.28 15.56 17.24
C MET A 301 27.78 15.28 17.12
N ASP A 302 28.20 14.55 16.08
CA ASP A 302 29.61 14.33 15.76
C ASP A 302 30.38 15.67 15.52
N LYS A 303 29.74 16.62 14.85
CA LYS A 303 30.28 17.97 14.65
C LYS A 303 30.25 18.78 15.93
N TRP A 304 29.19 18.65 16.73
CA TRP A 304 29.10 19.28 18.04
C TRP A 304 30.20 18.77 18.98
N ASP A 305 30.37 17.46 19.07
CA ASP A 305 31.37 16.80 19.91
C ASP A 305 32.80 17.14 19.45
N ALA A 306 33.02 17.30 18.13
CA ALA A 306 34.27 17.75 17.55
C ALA A 306 34.62 19.22 17.92
N CYS A 307 33.67 20.02 18.38
CA CYS A 307 33.84 21.38 18.84
C CYS A 307 34.15 21.48 20.34
N ALA A 308 34.36 20.37 21.04
CA ALA A 308 34.69 20.32 22.46
C ALA A 308 36.13 20.82 22.70
N PHE A 309 36.28 22.13 22.79
CA PHE A 309 37.51 22.75 23.28
C PHE A 309 37.39 23.00 24.76
N PRO A 310 38.52 22.93 25.51
CA PRO A 310 38.53 23.37 26.91
C PRO A 310 38.12 24.85 26.97
N VAL A 311 37.06 25.12 27.71
CA VAL A 311 36.67 26.51 28.00
C VAL A 311 37.68 27.09 28.98
N ASP A 312 38.38 28.09 28.52
CA ASP A 312 39.27 28.85 29.42
C ASP A 312 38.41 29.66 30.40
N PRO A 313 38.58 29.52 31.73
CA PRO A 313 37.67 30.11 32.73
C PRO A 313 37.77 31.64 32.79
#